data_de03c4fd25e99e158d77483d987b7949
#
_entry.id   de03c4fd25e99e158d77483d987b7949
#
_cell.length_a   1.000
_cell.length_b   1.000
_cell.length_c   1.000
_cell.angle_alpha   90.00
_cell.angle_beta   90.00
_cell.angle_gamma   90.00
#
_symmetry.space_group_name_H-M   'P 1'
#
loop_
_entity.id
_entity.type
_entity.pdbx_description
1 polymer ?
#
loop_
_entity_poly.entity_id
_entity_poly.type
_entity_poly.pdbx_seq_one_letter_code
_entity_poly.pdbx_strand_id
1 'polypeptide(L)'
;VDADGRKLVPLDVSCSKGTYVRTLVEDIAGKLGCGAHITALRRLSVGPYHGQMYTVEELEALVADKAEDGAEQGWERLDACLQPVDSGVADWPDVHLGSDAAFYVSQGQPVMVPHAPTRGWVRIYDHSRFLGVGEIQDDGLVAPRRMIRQANG
;
A
#
# COMPACT_ATOMS: atom_id res chain seq x y z
N VAL A 1 32.16 -11.80 8.53
CA VAL A 1 32.90 -10.60 8.96
C VAL A 1 32.98 -9.67 7.79
N ASP A 2 32.99 -8.38 8.06
CA ASP A 2 33.25 -7.35 7.05
C ASP A 2 34.76 -7.24 6.72
N ALA A 3 35.10 -6.29 5.85
CA ALA A 3 36.51 -6.05 5.46
C ALA A 3 37.41 -5.64 6.65
N ASP A 4 36.84 -5.09 7.72
CA ASP A 4 37.53 -4.66 8.94
C ASP A 4 37.59 -5.75 10.02
N GLY A 5 37.14 -6.97 9.70
CA GLY A 5 37.13 -8.11 10.63
C GLY A 5 36.01 -8.07 11.67
N ARG A 6 35.02 -7.16 11.55
CA ARG A 6 33.87 -7.08 12.45
C ARG A 6 32.86 -8.18 12.14
N LYS A 7 32.20 -8.71 13.17
CA LYS A 7 31.14 -9.70 12.99
C LYS A 7 29.92 -9.05 12.34
N LEU A 8 29.44 -9.62 11.25
CA LEU A 8 28.14 -9.33 10.66
C LEU A 8 27.13 -10.34 11.14
N VAL A 9 25.98 -9.88 11.62
CA VAL A 9 24.87 -10.73 12.07
C VAL A 9 23.65 -10.39 11.23
N PRO A 10 23.20 -11.28 10.35
CA PRO A 10 21.94 -11.11 9.64
C PRO A 10 20.78 -11.28 10.61
N LEU A 11 19.79 -10.38 10.50
CA LEU A 11 18.55 -10.43 11.28
C LEU A 11 17.35 -10.24 10.37
N ASP A 12 16.35 -11.10 10.53
CA ASP A 12 15.01 -10.88 9.97
C ASP A 12 14.13 -10.29 11.08
N VAL A 13 13.53 -9.12 10.79
CA VAL A 13 12.74 -8.38 11.76
C VAL A 13 11.32 -8.20 11.26
N SER A 14 10.35 -8.72 12.02
CA SER A 14 8.93 -8.43 11.83
C SER A 14 8.47 -7.48 12.95
N CYS A 15 7.97 -6.31 12.58
CA CYS A 15 7.59 -5.27 13.54
C CYS A 15 6.41 -4.44 13.03
N SER A 16 5.73 -3.77 13.95
CA SER A 16 4.66 -2.83 13.64
C SER A 16 5.19 -1.53 13.02
N LYS A 17 4.28 -0.75 12.43
CA LYS A 17 4.60 0.60 11.95
C LYS A 17 5.17 1.46 13.08
N GLY A 18 6.11 2.33 12.75
CA GLY A 18 6.75 3.24 13.72
C GLY A 18 7.97 2.65 14.42
N THR A 19 8.27 1.36 14.28
CA THR A 19 9.49 0.76 14.83
C THR A 19 10.71 1.17 14.01
N TYR A 20 11.68 1.77 14.67
CA TYR A 20 12.96 2.15 14.08
C TYR A 20 13.95 0.98 14.23
N VAL A 21 14.20 0.25 13.15
CA VAL A 21 15.08 -0.94 13.19
C VAL A 21 16.51 -0.59 13.60
N ARG A 22 16.98 0.63 13.33
CA ARG A 22 18.28 1.11 13.81
C ARG A 22 18.35 1.14 15.34
N THR A 23 17.35 1.74 15.98
CA THR A 23 17.25 1.78 17.45
C THR A 23 17.11 0.38 18.03
N LEU A 24 16.30 -0.49 17.39
CA LEU A 24 16.18 -1.88 17.84
C LEU A 24 17.53 -2.61 17.88
N VAL A 25 18.40 -2.40 16.88
CA VAL A 25 19.73 -3.02 16.84
C VAL A 25 20.63 -2.48 17.95
N GLU A 26 20.58 -1.16 18.22
CA GLU A 26 21.30 -0.53 19.32
C GLU A 26 20.84 -1.06 20.68
N ASP A 27 19.53 -1.21 20.90
CA ASP A 27 18.94 -1.75 22.13
C ASP A 27 19.33 -3.22 22.37
N ILE A 28 19.30 -4.05 21.32
CA ILE A 28 19.75 -5.44 21.39
C ILE A 28 21.23 -5.51 21.79
N ALA A 29 22.07 -4.73 21.14
CA ALA A 29 23.50 -4.70 21.41
C ALA A 29 23.79 -4.19 22.82
N GLY A 30 23.08 -3.18 23.30
CA GLY A 30 23.18 -2.68 24.67
C GLY A 30 22.86 -3.75 25.71
N LYS A 31 21.81 -4.57 25.47
CA LYS A 31 21.47 -5.71 26.35
C LYS A 31 22.52 -6.82 26.35
N LEU A 32 23.25 -6.98 25.23
CA LEU A 32 24.35 -7.94 25.12
C LEU A 32 25.68 -7.40 25.64
N GLY A 33 25.73 -6.14 26.10
CA GLY A 33 26.92 -5.49 26.61
C GLY A 33 27.95 -5.12 25.55
N CYS A 34 27.51 -4.95 24.30
CA CYS A 34 28.34 -4.53 23.16
C CYS A 34 27.67 -3.38 22.39
N GLY A 35 28.41 -2.77 21.45
CA GLY A 35 27.84 -1.84 20.49
C GLY A 35 27.47 -2.55 19.18
N ALA A 36 26.48 -2.03 18.46
CA ALA A 36 26.19 -2.45 17.10
C ALA A 36 25.56 -1.30 16.29
N HIS A 37 25.63 -1.43 14.96
CA HIS A 37 24.98 -0.54 14.01
C HIS A 37 24.56 -1.33 12.77
N ILE A 38 23.61 -0.79 12.03
CA ILE A 38 23.17 -1.39 10.77
C ILE A 38 24.19 -1.07 9.67
N THR A 39 24.62 -2.08 8.94
CA THR A 39 25.48 -1.96 7.75
C THR A 39 24.68 -2.06 6.46
N ALA A 40 23.55 -2.78 6.49
CA ALA A 40 22.61 -2.88 5.37
C ALA A 40 21.19 -3.08 5.92
N LEU A 41 20.20 -2.54 5.23
CA LEU A 41 18.80 -2.71 5.57
C LEU A 41 17.99 -2.89 4.29
N ARG A 42 17.26 -3.99 4.19
CA ARG A 42 16.32 -4.24 3.10
C ARG A 42 14.93 -4.53 3.65
N ARG A 43 13.93 -3.78 3.16
CA ARG A 43 12.53 -4.06 3.46
C ARG A 43 12.03 -5.16 2.53
N LEU A 44 11.45 -6.22 3.09
CA LEU A 44 10.94 -7.38 2.35
C LEU A 44 9.42 -7.31 2.19
N SER A 45 8.72 -6.61 3.10
CA SER A 45 7.26 -6.45 3.02
C SER A 45 6.80 -5.19 3.76
N VAL A 46 5.62 -4.69 3.40
CA VAL A 46 4.91 -3.63 4.13
C VAL A 46 3.41 -3.75 3.88
N GLY A 47 2.62 -3.95 4.96
CA GLY A 47 1.18 -4.20 4.84
C GLY A 47 0.90 -5.39 3.92
N PRO A 48 -0.01 -5.26 2.93
CA PRO A 48 -0.33 -6.34 1.99
C PRO A 48 0.76 -6.58 0.94
N TYR A 49 1.75 -5.68 0.84
CA TYR A 49 2.78 -5.75 -0.20
C TYR A 49 3.93 -6.64 0.24
N HIS A 50 4.06 -7.77 -0.42
CA HIS A 50 5.13 -8.77 -0.24
C HIS A 50 5.36 -9.51 -1.57
N GLY A 51 6.49 -10.21 -1.67
CA GLY A 51 6.84 -11.01 -2.86
C GLY A 51 7.62 -10.22 -3.89
N GLN A 52 7.12 -10.12 -5.11
CA GLN A 52 7.84 -9.48 -6.21
C GLN A 52 8.06 -7.99 -5.97
N MET A 53 9.30 -7.57 -6.10
CA MET A 53 9.74 -6.17 -6.05
C MET A 53 10.57 -5.89 -7.29
N TYR A 54 10.38 -4.73 -7.87
CA TYR A 54 11.17 -4.26 -9.01
C TYR A 54 12.23 -3.29 -8.54
N THR A 55 13.42 -3.37 -9.12
CA THR A 55 14.42 -2.32 -9.03
C THR A 55 14.10 -1.21 -10.04
N VAL A 56 14.73 -0.04 -9.87
CA VAL A 56 14.58 1.05 -10.84
C VAL A 56 15.10 0.64 -12.21
N GLU A 57 16.22 -0.08 -12.24
CA GLU A 57 16.85 -0.57 -13.46
C GLU A 57 15.96 -1.56 -14.21
N GLU A 58 15.24 -2.45 -13.48
CA GLU A 58 14.26 -3.36 -14.08
C GLU A 58 13.08 -2.61 -14.69
N LEU A 59 12.55 -1.58 -14.00
CA LEU A 59 11.47 -0.76 -14.54
C LEU A 59 11.92 0.07 -15.75
N GLU A 60 13.14 0.61 -15.72
CA GLU A 60 13.73 1.32 -16.86
C GLU A 60 13.91 0.39 -18.05
N ALA A 61 14.32 -0.86 -17.83
CA ALA A 61 14.46 -1.84 -18.89
C ALA A 61 13.12 -2.16 -19.57
N LEU A 62 12.01 -2.24 -18.80
CA LEU A 62 10.67 -2.45 -19.38
C LEU A 62 10.26 -1.36 -20.37
N VAL A 63 10.74 -0.13 -20.16
CA VAL A 63 10.46 1.01 -21.03
C VAL A 63 11.50 1.17 -22.15
N ALA A 64 12.76 0.78 -21.89
CA ALA A 64 13.86 0.93 -22.84
C ALA A 64 13.80 -0.04 -24.01
N ASP A 65 13.11 -1.19 -23.86
CA ASP A 65 12.88 -2.21 -24.89
C ASP A 65 12.00 -1.70 -26.07
N LYS A 66 12.08 -0.39 -26.32
CA LYS A 66 11.32 0.36 -27.32
C LYS A 66 11.74 0.10 -28.77
N ALA A 67 12.87 -0.59 -28.98
CA ALA A 67 13.55 -0.55 -30.26
C ALA A 67 12.87 -1.39 -31.36
N GLU A 68 12.04 -2.37 -31.00
CA GLU A 68 11.43 -3.28 -31.97
C GLU A 68 9.90 -3.20 -32.09
N ASP A 69 9.18 -2.82 -31.02
CA ASP A 69 7.70 -2.93 -30.99
C ASP A 69 6.92 -1.60 -30.85
N GLY A 70 7.59 -0.46 -30.76
CA GLY A 70 6.96 0.87 -30.59
C GLY A 70 6.82 1.34 -29.14
N ALA A 71 6.71 2.68 -28.99
CA ALA A 71 6.77 3.34 -27.68
C ALA A 71 5.59 3.00 -26.74
N GLU A 72 4.42 2.66 -27.30
CA GLU A 72 3.20 2.38 -26.52
C GLU A 72 3.31 1.10 -25.71
N GLN A 73 3.89 0.04 -26.26
CA GLN A 73 4.01 -1.26 -25.56
C GLN A 73 4.95 -1.23 -24.35
N GLY A 74 5.95 -0.35 -24.33
CA GLY A 74 6.82 -0.17 -23.16
C GLY A 74 6.07 0.41 -21.97
N TRP A 75 5.15 1.34 -22.20
CA TRP A 75 4.31 1.92 -21.15
C TRP A 75 3.27 0.92 -20.64
N GLU A 76 2.66 0.12 -21.52
CA GLU A 76 1.74 -0.94 -21.11
C GLU A 76 2.38 -1.97 -20.20
N ARG A 77 3.65 -2.34 -20.46
CA ARG A 77 4.41 -3.25 -19.57
C ARG A 77 4.66 -2.61 -18.21
N LEU A 78 4.97 -1.31 -18.18
CA LEU A 78 5.15 -0.58 -16.92
C LEU A 78 3.83 -0.46 -16.16
N ASP A 79 2.74 -0.15 -16.86
CA ASP A 79 1.40 -0.07 -16.28
C ASP A 79 0.96 -1.43 -15.69
N ALA A 80 1.35 -2.54 -16.31
CA ALA A 80 1.10 -3.89 -15.77
C ALA A 80 1.80 -4.17 -14.42
N CYS A 81 2.82 -3.39 -14.06
CA CYS A 81 3.47 -3.47 -12.74
C CYS A 81 2.68 -2.70 -11.66
N LEU A 82 1.74 -1.84 -12.04
CA LEU A 82 0.96 -1.06 -11.08
C LEU A 82 -0.05 -1.96 -10.36
N GLN A 83 -0.15 -1.74 -9.06
CA GLN A 83 -1.19 -2.38 -8.26
C GLN A 83 -2.47 -1.56 -8.30
N PRO A 84 -3.66 -2.18 -8.12
CA PRO A 84 -4.90 -1.45 -7.96
C PRO A 84 -4.81 -0.39 -6.86
N VAL A 85 -5.48 0.75 -7.06
CA VAL A 85 -5.41 1.90 -6.14
C VAL A 85 -5.85 1.54 -4.72
N ASP A 86 -6.77 0.59 -4.58
CA ASP A 86 -7.31 0.09 -3.32
C ASP A 86 -6.51 -1.08 -2.72
N SER A 87 -5.43 -1.53 -3.38
CA SER A 87 -4.62 -2.67 -2.94
C SER A 87 -4.07 -2.51 -1.51
N GLY A 88 -3.76 -1.27 -1.10
CA GLY A 88 -3.28 -0.96 0.26
C GLY A 88 -4.31 -1.19 1.37
N VAL A 89 -5.58 -1.34 1.03
CA VAL A 89 -6.72 -1.56 1.93
C VAL A 89 -7.56 -2.76 1.50
N ALA A 90 -6.98 -3.70 0.75
CA ALA A 90 -7.68 -4.86 0.20
C ALA A 90 -8.36 -5.72 1.26
N ASP A 91 -7.84 -5.73 2.49
CA ASP A 91 -8.39 -6.48 3.62
C ASP A 91 -9.66 -5.83 4.21
N TRP A 92 -9.98 -4.60 3.83
CA TRP A 92 -11.18 -3.94 4.31
C TRP A 92 -12.41 -4.42 3.54
N PRO A 93 -13.57 -4.55 4.21
CA PRO A 93 -14.81 -4.87 3.52
C PRO A 93 -15.13 -3.84 2.44
N ASP A 94 -15.80 -4.28 1.38
CA ASP A 94 -16.24 -3.42 0.30
C ASP A 94 -17.75 -3.16 0.37
N VAL A 95 -18.15 -1.99 -0.08
CA VAL A 95 -19.54 -1.60 -0.30
C VAL A 95 -19.72 -1.07 -1.72
N HIS A 96 -20.72 -1.55 -2.40
CA HIS A 96 -21.04 -1.17 -3.77
C HIS A 96 -22.28 -0.28 -3.79
N LEU A 97 -22.12 0.90 -4.36
CA LEU A 97 -23.15 1.91 -4.46
C LEU A 97 -23.81 1.89 -5.85
N GLY A 98 -25.10 2.18 -5.89
CA GLY A 98 -25.73 2.62 -7.10
C GLY A 98 -25.39 4.08 -7.42
N SER A 99 -25.66 4.52 -8.64
CA SER A 99 -25.24 5.84 -9.16
C SER A 99 -25.69 7.02 -8.29
N ASP A 100 -26.91 6.98 -7.76
CA ASP A 100 -27.44 8.07 -6.90
C ASP A 100 -26.66 8.17 -5.58
N ALA A 101 -26.43 7.03 -4.91
CA ALA A 101 -25.68 6.99 -3.67
C ALA A 101 -24.20 7.36 -3.89
N ALA A 102 -23.61 6.92 -5.01
CA ALA A 102 -22.25 7.29 -5.41
C ALA A 102 -22.12 8.80 -5.63
N PHE A 103 -23.14 9.45 -6.21
CA PHE A 103 -23.16 10.89 -6.35
C PHE A 103 -23.13 11.58 -5.00
N TYR A 104 -23.98 11.22 -4.04
CA TYR A 104 -24.01 11.85 -2.71
C TYR A 104 -22.71 11.60 -1.94
N VAL A 105 -22.17 10.41 -1.98
CA VAL A 105 -20.88 10.07 -1.34
C VAL A 105 -19.75 10.91 -1.95
N SER A 106 -19.74 11.13 -3.27
CA SER A 106 -18.74 11.99 -3.92
C SER A 106 -18.81 13.46 -3.48
N GLN A 107 -19.98 13.90 -3.01
CA GLN A 107 -20.19 15.23 -2.41
C GLN A 107 -19.88 15.26 -0.89
N GLY A 108 -19.38 14.16 -0.32
CA GLY A 108 -19.06 14.07 1.10
C GLY A 108 -20.23 13.72 2.01
N GLN A 109 -21.39 13.36 1.46
CA GLN A 109 -22.58 13.01 2.23
C GLN A 109 -22.60 11.53 2.60
N PRO A 110 -22.93 11.18 3.88
CA PRO A 110 -23.16 9.79 4.27
C PRO A 110 -24.39 9.21 3.58
N VAL A 111 -24.34 7.92 3.28
CA VAL A 111 -25.45 7.20 2.63
C VAL A 111 -25.74 5.88 3.33
N MET A 112 -27.01 5.46 3.26
CA MET A 112 -27.41 4.12 3.68
C MET A 112 -27.04 3.11 2.60
N VAL A 113 -26.34 2.04 3.00
CA VAL A 113 -26.02 0.94 2.11
C VAL A 113 -26.58 -0.34 2.69
N PRO A 114 -27.52 -1.01 1.99
CA PRO A 114 -28.06 -2.29 2.44
C PRO A 114 -26.93 -3.32 2.63
N HIS A 115 -27.02 -4.10 3.71
CA HIS A 115 -26.06 -5.16 4.04
C HIS A 115 -24.60 -4.69 4.24
N ALA A 116 -24.36 -3.39 4.42
CA ALA A 116 -23.05 -2.90 4.83
C ALA A 116 -22.63 -3.50 6.18
N PRO A 117 -21.32 -3.59 6.46
CA PRO A 117 -20.83 -3.92 7.79
C PRO A 117 -21.44 -3.00 8.86
N THR A 118 -21.50 -3.45 10.09
CA THR A 118 -22.11 -2.67 11.18
C THR A 118 -21.18 -1.63 11.79
N ARG A 119 -19.88 -1.68 11.47
CA ARG A 119 -18.84 -0.77 11.99
C ARG A 119 -17.55 -0.91 11.24
N GLY A 120 -16.68 0.09 11.37
CA GLY A 120 -15.30 0.07 10.86
C GLY A 120 -15.15 0.70 9.49
N TRP A 121 -13.96 0.57 8.96
CA TRP A 121 -13.59 1.12 7.66
C TRP A 121 -14.04 0.22 6.53
N VAL A 122 -14.46 0.84 5.41
CA VAL A 122 -14.90 0.15 4.21
C VAL A 122 -14.30 0.78 2.96
N ARG A 123 -14.15 -0.03 1.93
CA ARG A 123 -13.86 0.41 0.56
C ARG A 123 -15.18 0.73 -0.12
N ILE A 124 -15.26 1.86 -0.83
CA ILE A 124 -16.47 2.33 -1.48
C ILE A 124 -16.31 2.25 -2.99
N TYR A 125 -17.26 1.60 -3.65
CA TYR A 125 -17.27 1.44 -5.11
C TYR A 125 -18.57 1.97 -5.72
N ASP A 126 -18.45 2.55 -6.89
CA ASP A 126 -19.54 2.78 -7.85
C ASP A 126 -19.50 1.62 -8.86
N HIS A 127 -20.36 0.64 -8.69
CA HIS A 127 -20.30 -0.65 -9.39
C HIS A 127 -18.92 -1.33 -9.18
N SER A 128 -18.04 -1.27 -10.17
CA SER A 128 -16.68 -1.84 -10.11
C SER A 128 -15.59 -0.78 -9.90
N ARG A 129 -15.96 0.51 -9.93
CA ARG A 129 -15.00 1.60 -9.84
C ARG A 129 -14.78 2.00 -8.39
N PHE A 130 -13.55 1.92 -7.93
CA PHE A 130 -13.17 2.37 -6.59
C PHE A 130 -13.32 3.89 -6.47
N LEU A 131 -14.11 4.35 -5.51
CA LEU A 131 -14.36 5.76 -5.22
C LEU A 131 -13.50 6.28 -4.07
N GLY A 132 -13.12 5.42 -3.16
CA GLY A 132 -12.38 5.79 -1.97
C GLY A 132 -12.71 4.93 -0.75
N VAL A 133 -12.42 5.44 0.43
CA VAL A 133 -12.71 4.75 1.69
C VAL A 133 -13.63 5.57 2.57
N GLY A 134 -14.43 4.86 3.33
CA GLY A 134 -15.37 5.42 4.30
C GLY A 134 -15.35 4.67 5.61
N GLU A 135 -16.19 5.13 6.51
CA GLU A 135 -16.36 4.54 7.84
C GLU A 135 -17.85 4.40 8.13
N ILE A 136 -18.23 3.28 8.72
CA ILE A 136 -19.59 3.06 9.17
C ILE A 136 -19.81 3.84 10.46
N GLN A 137 -20.79 4.72 10.46
CA GLN A 137 -21.20 5.55 11.61
C GLN A 137 -22.11 4.75 12.56
N ASP A 138 -22.33 5.29 13.76
CA ASP A 138 -23.19 4.66 14.79
C ASP A 138 -24.64 4.50 14.33
N ASP A 139 -25.13 5.33 13.41
CA ASP A 139 -26.44 5.24 12.78
C ASP A 139 -26.49 4.26 11.58
N GLY A 140 -25.38 3.60 11.28
CA GLY A 140 -25.26 2.63 10.20
C GLY A 140 -25.01 3.24 8.80
N LEU A 141 -24.86 4.55 8.69
CA LEU A 141 -24.54 5.21 7.43
C LEU A 141 -23.06 5.02 7.08
N VAL A 142 -22.78 4.87 5.79
CA VAL A 142 -21.44 4.88 5.23
C VAL A 142 -21.01 6.33 5.00
N ALA A 143 -20.12 6.84 5.84
CA ALA A 143 -19.58 8.19 5.72
C ALA A 143 -18.27 8.18 4.92
N PRO A 144 -18.15 8.94 3.81
CA PRO A 144 -16.90 9.05 3.07
C PRO A 144 -15.82 9.75 3.93
N ARG A 145 -14.59 9.21 3.89
CA ARG A 145 -13.45 9.74 4.64
C ARG A 145 -12.31 10.21 3.73
N ARG A 146 -11.98 9.43 2.71
CA ARG A 146 -11.00 9.77 1.68
C ARG A 146 -11.54 9.34 0.32
N MET A 147 -11.81 10.30 -0.53
CA MET A 147 -12.32 10.05 -1.88
C MET A 147 -11.23 10.33 -2.91
N ILE A 148 -11.21 9.50 -3.96
CA ILE A 148 -10.34 9.73 -5.11
C ILE A 148 -10.94 10.87 -5.93
N ARG A 149 -10.14 11.90 -6.20
CA ARG A 149 -10.53 12.93 -7.15
C ARG A 149 -10.61 12.32 -8.54
N GLN A 150 -11.77 12.42 -9.15
CA GLN A 150 -11.87 12.10 -10.56
C GLN A 150 -11.14 13.21 -11.33
N ALA A 151 -10.20 12.83 -12.19
CA ALA A 151 -9.75 13.72 -13.23
C ALA A 151 -10.97 13.91 -14.14
N ASN A 152 -11.55 15.10 -14.15
CA ASN A 152 -12.49 15.47 -15.18
C ASN A 152 -11.72 15.41 -16.49
N GLY A 153 -12.04 14.42 -17.34
CA GLY A 153 -11.58 14.34 -18.71
C GLY A 153 -12.21 15.46 -19.56
#